data_3c8f4d8fd608a960a2c4d721f5489d81
#
_entry.id   3c8f4d8fd608a960a2c4d721f5489d81
#
_cell.length_a   1.000
_cell.length_b   1.000
_cell.length_c   1.000
_cell.angle_alpha   90.00
_cell.angle_beta   90.00
_cell.angle_gamma   90.00
#
_symmetry.space_group_name_H-M   'P 1'
#
loop_
_entity.id
_entity.type
_entity.pdbx_description
1 polymer ?
#
loop_
_entity_poly.entity_id
_entity_poly.type
_entity_poly.pdbx_seq_one_letter_code
_entity_poly.pdbx_strand_id
1 'polypeptide(L)'
;MKFNSYDDLVNASHEAHKKWRLIPAPQRGEIIREFGNELRNQKSDLAKVITKEARKIVSEAEGEVQEAIDMCDFATGLSRQLYGLTMPSERPNHRLQELWQPLGVVGCITAFNFPMAVFAWNFCLASVCGNSIIWKPSPHATECAAAIKNIWDKVAGDHKELVLILNGGNEEAIALCKDSNIPLISATGST
;
A
#
# COMPACT_ATOMS: atom_id res chain seq x y z
N MET A 1 -6.39 -5.59 14.65
CA MET A 1 -7.22 -4.56 15.31
C MET A 1 -8.62 -4.67 14.73
N LYS A 2 -9.69 -4.60 15.55
CA LYS A 2 -11.07 -4.55 15.03
C LYS A 2 -11.56 -3.12 15.21
N PHE A 3 -12.02 -2.50 14.15
CA PHE A 3 -12.70 -1.20 14.19
C PHE A 3 -14.19 -1.43 14.41
N ASN A 4 -14.83 -0.52 15.14
CA ASN A 4 -16.25 -0.62 15.46
C ASN A 4 -17.13 -0.12 14.31
N SER A 5 -16.58 0.75 13.44
CA SER A 5 -17.27 1.32 12.30
C SER A 5 -16.30 1.58 11.12
N TYR A 6 -16.87 1.85 9.95
CA TYR A 6 -16.11 2.32 8.78
C TYR A 6 -15.42 3.66 9.08
N ASP A 7 -16.11 4.58 9.73
CA ASP A 7 -15.56 5.89 10.08
C ASP A 7 -14.34 5.80 11.01
N ASP A 8 -14.37 4.88 11.99
CA ASP A 8 -13.22 4.62 12.87
C ASP A 8 -12.00 4.15 12.07
N LEU A 9 -12.22 3.29 11.07
CA LEU A 9 -11.15 2.79 10.20
C LEU A 9 -10.55 3.92 9.35
N VAL A 10 -11.40 4.75 8.74
CA VAL A 10 -10.96 5.91 7.94
C VAL A 10 -10.20 6.91 8.80
N ASN A 11 -10.71 7.23 9.99
CA ASN A 11 -10.05 8.13 10.92
C ASN A 11 -8.67 7.60 11.37
N ALA A 12 -8.57 6.31 11.68
CA ALA A 12 -7.29 5.68 12.04
C ALA A 12 -6.27 5.77 10.88
N SER A 13 -6.70 5.56 9.64
CA SER A 13 -5.85 5.71 8.47
C SER A 13 -5.38 7.16 8.29
N HIS A 14 -6.24 8.15 8.53
CA HIS A 14 -5.85 9.57 8.50
C HIS A 14 -4.80 9.90 9.58
N GLU A 15 -4.99 9.41 10.79
CA GLU A 15 -4.01 9.65 11.87
C GLU A 15 -2.66 8.96 11.58
N ALA A 16 -2.69 7.77 10.98
CA ALA A 16 -1.48 7.10 10.50
C ALA A 16 -0.78 7.91 9.40
N HIS A 17 -1.54 8.43 8.42
CA HIS A 17 -1.01 9.31 7.39
C HIS A 17 -0.33 10.56 7.95
N LYS A 18 -0.96 11.25 8.91
CA LYS A 18 -0.41 12.46 9.52
C LYS A 18 0.97 12.24 10.15
N LYS A 19 1.17 11.08 10.78
CA LYS A 19 2.47 10.69 11.36
C LYS A 19 3.47 10.29 10.28
N TRP A 20 3.03 9.46 9.32
CA TRP A 20 3.87 8.89 8.29
C TRP A 20 4.44 9.92 7.31
N ARG A 21 3.65 10.92 6.92
CA ARG A 21 4.09 11.99 6.02
C ARG A 21 5.24 12.83 6.56
N LEU A 22 5.45 12.85 7.88
CA LEU A 22 6.53 13.58 8.51
C LEU A 22 7.86 12.82 8.48
N ILE A 23 7.84 11.52 8.18
CA ILE A 23 9.05 10.71 8.04
C ILE A 23 9.68 11.02 6.69
N PRO A 24 11.00 11.31 6.62
CA PRO A 24 11.68 11.53 5.35
C PRO A 24 11.52 10.35 4.39
N ALA A 25 11.32 10.61 3.09
CA ALA A 25 11.07 9.57 2.10
C ALA A 25 12.11 8.43 2.11
N PRO A 26 13.43 8.68 2.22
CA PRO A 26 14.40 7.60 2.34
C PRO A 26 14.22 6.69 3.55
N GLN A 27 13.76 7.24 4.69
CA GLN A 27 13.46 6.44 5.89
C GLN A 27 12.19 5.58 5.68
N ARG A 28 11.17 6.13 5.02
CA ARG A 28 10.01 5.33 4.60
C ARG A 28 10.43 4.19 3.66
N GLY A 29 11.36 4.48 2.73
CA GLY A 29 11.94 3.46 1.84
C GLY A 29 12.65 2.33 2.59
N GLU A 30 13.36 2.62 3.69
CA GLU A 30 13.99 1.57 4.51
C GLU A 30 12.97 0.62 5.14
N ILE A 31 11.84 1.14 5.63
CA ILE A 31 10.77 0.29 6.19
C ILE A 31 10.15 -0.58 5.10
N ILE A 32 9.95 -0.03 3.88
CA ILE A 32 9.48 -0.81 2.73
C ILE A 32 10.50 -1.87 2.32
N ARG A 33 11.79 -1.58 2.40
CA ARG A 33 12.86 -2.56 2.15
C ARG A 33 12.79 -3.73 3.15
N GLU A 34 12.59 -3.45 4.45
CA GLU A 34 12.42 -4.50 5.45
C GLU A 34 11.15 -5.33 5.20
N PHE A 35 10.07 -4.71 4.74
CA PHE A 35 8.88 -5.44 4.29
C PHE A 35 9.21 -6.39 3.12
N GLY A 36 9.95 -5.93 2.12
CA GLY A 36 10.43 -6.76 1.01
C GLY A 36 11.34 -7.91 1.46
N ASN A 37 12.20 -7.68 2.45
CA ASN A 37 13.05 -8.71 3.05
C ASN A 37 12.22 -9.81 3.73
N GLU A 38 11.18 -9.44 4.48
CA GLU A 38 10.27 -10.41 5.10
C GLU A 38 9.44 -11.19 4.05
N LEU A 39 9.02 -10.55 2.95
CA LEU A 39 8.39 -11.26 1.84
C LEU A 39 9.34 -12.30 1.22
N ARG A 40 10.64 -11.97 1.04
CA ARG A 40 11.65 -12.92 0.56
C ARG A 40 11.81 -14.11 1.49
N ASN A 41 11.91 -13.85 2.80
CA ASN A 41 12.09 -14.88 3.82
C ASN A 41 10.91 -15.86 3.85
N GLN A 42 9.69 -15.39 3.56
CA GLN A 42 8.46 -16.18 3.63
C GLN A 42 7.89 -16.54 2.25
N LYS A 43 8.66 -16.36 1.16
CA LYS A 43 8.18 -16.51 -0.22
C LYS A 43 7.46 -17.83 -0.47
N SER A 44 8.06 -18.95 -0.08
CA SER A 44 7.47 -20.29 -0.27
C SER A 44 6.17 -20.49 0.52
N ASP A 45 6.07 -19.95 1.73
CA ASP A 45 4.86 -20.09 2.54
C ASP A 45 3.73 -19.20 2.03
N LEU A 46 4.05 -17.97 1.60
CA LEU A 46 3.10 -17.07 0.93
C LEU A 46 2.57 -17.68 -0.37
N ALA A 47 3.44 -18.31 -1.17
CA ALA A 47 3.02 -19.00 -2.39
C ALA A 47 2.03 -20.14 -2.10
N LYS A 48 2.21 -20.89 -1.01
CA LYS A 48 1.23 -21.91 -0.59
C LYS A 48 -0.13 -21.30 -0.23
N VAL A 49 -0.15 -20.13 0.41
CA VAL A 49 -1.39 -19.42 0.72
C VAL A 49 -2.10 -19.00 -0.58
N ILE A 50 -1.38 -18.43 -1.54
CA ILE A 50 -1.92 -18.07 -2.86
C ILE A 50 -2.45 -19.30 -3.58
N THR A 51 -1.67 -20.38 -3.61
CA THR A 51 -2.11 -21.66 -4.26
C THR A 51 -3.39 -22.19 -3.63
N LYS A 52 -3.50 -22.13 -2.30
CA LYS A 52 -4.69 -22.61 -1.57
C LYS A 52 -5.91 -21.75 -1.90
N GLU A 53 -5.79 -20.43 -1.87
CA GLU A 53 -6.91 -19.50 -1.94
C GLU A 53 -7.27 -19.14 -3.39
N ALA A 54 -6.28 -18.77 -4.22
CA ALA A 54 -6.48 -18.37 -5.61
C ALA A 54 -6.39 -19.52 -6.63
N ARG A 55 -6.09 -20.74 -6.19
CA ARG A 55 -5.98 -21.94 -7.04
C ARG A 55 -4.90 -21.86 -8.13
N LYS A 56 -3.90 -21.02 -7.96
CA LYS A 56 -2.73 -20.95 -8.83
C LYS A 56 -1.80 -22.13 -8.61
N ILE A 57 -1.05 -22.53 -9.63
CA ILE A 57 0.06 -23.47 -9.46
C ILE A 57 1.19 -22.80 -8.67
N VAL A 58 2.00 -23.59 -7.97
CA VAL A 58 3.02 -23.08 -7.05
C VAL A 58 4.00 -22.13 -7.73
N SER A 59 4.45 -22.46 -8.95
CA SER A 59 5.40 -21.61 -9.68
C SER A 59 4.84 -20.23 -10.03
N GLU A 60 3.56 -20.12 -10.37
CA GLU A 60 2.89 -18.84 -10.60
C GLU A 60 2.69 -18.06 -9.29
N ALA A 61 2.35 -18.77 -8.21
CA ALA A 61 2.23 -18.17 -6.90
C ALA A 61 3.58 -17.61 -6.37
N GLU A 62 4.67 -18.33 -6.59
CA GLU A 62 6.02 -17.85 -6.28
C GLU A 62 6.42 -16.65 -7.13
N GLY A 63 6.01 -16.64 -8.42
CA GLY A 63 6.18 -15.50 -9.32
C GLY A 63 5.45 -14.26 -8.81
N GLU A 64 4.22 -14.42 -8.33
CA GLU A 64 3.42 -13.33 -7.77
C GLU A 64 4.07 -12.74 -6.50
N VAL A 65 4.57 -13.59 -5.60
CA VAL A 65 5.32 -13.10 -4.42
C VAL A 65 6.60 -12.38 -4.83
N GLN A 66 7.30 -12.89 -5.88
CA GLN A 66 8.48 -12.22 -6.42
C GLN A 66 8.14 -10.82 -6.93
N GLU A 67 7.04 -10.66 -7.63
CA GLU A 67 6.58 -9.37 -8.12
C GLU A 67 6.31 -8.38 -6.98
N ALA A 68 5.72 -8.85 -5.88
CA ALA A 68 5.55 -8.03 -4.68
C ALA A 68 6.89 -7.59 -4.07
N ILE A 69 7.90 -8.46 -4.08
CA ILE A 69 9.26 -8.16 -3.62
C ILE A 69 9.91 -7.12 -4.53
N ASP A 70 9.80 -7.28 -5.84
CA ASP A 70 10.39 -6.38 -6.83
C ASP A 70 9.81 -4.95 -6.70
N MET A 71 8.53 -4.85 -6.33
CA MET A 71 7.91 -3.56 -6.05
C MET A 71 8.44 -2.90 -4.77
N CYS A 72 8.81 -3.68 -3.76
CA CYS A 72 9.48 -3.13 -2.58
C CYS A 72 10.86 -2.56 -2.94
N ASP A 73 11.62 -3.26 -3.77
CA ASP A 73 12.94 -2.79 -4.24
C ASP A 73 12.81 -1.52 -5.07
N PHE A 74 11.85 -1.49 -6.00
CA PHE A 74 11.56 -0.32 -6.81
C PHE A 74 11.18 0.90 -5.96
N ALA A 75 10.26 0.74 -5.02
CA ALA A 75 9.82 1.82 -4.14
C ALA A 75 10.94 2.31 -3.22
N THR A 76 11.81 1.40 -2.75
CA THR A 76 13.00 1.78 -1.98
C THR A 76 13.92 2.69 -2.79
N GLY A 77 14.19 2.37 -4.05
CA GLY A 77 14.95 3.21 -4.97
C GLY A 77 14.25 4.55 -5.22
N LEU A 78 12.95 4.50 -5.49
CA LEU A 78 12.12 5.69 -5.74
C LEU A 78 12.12 6.66 -4.55
N SER A 79 12.25 6.17 -3.31
CA SER A 79 12.28 7.02 -2.11
C SER A 79 13.33 8.13 -2.16
N ARG A 80 14.38 7.95 -2.95
CA ARG A 80 15.46 8.92 -3.15
C ARG A 80 15.30 9.76 -4.42
N GLN A 81 14.24 9.54 -5.18
CA GLN A 81 13.97 10.20 -6.46
C GLN A 81 12.70 11.06 -6.42
N LEU A 82 12.11 11.28 -5.24
CA LEU A 82 10.94 12.12 -5.05
C LEU A 82 11.34 13.60 -4.98
N TYR A 83 12.05 14.08 -6.00
CA TYR A 83 12.45 15.48 -6.16
C TYR A 83 11.66 16.13 -7.30
N GLY A 84 11.41 17.43 -7.17
CA GLY A 84 10.80 18.24 -8.22
C GLY A 84 11.80 19.14 -8.92
N LEU A 85 11.31 19.91 -9.88
CA LEU A 85 12.09 20.86 -10.66
C LEU A 85 12.34 22.15 -9.87
N THR A 86 13.48 22.77 -10.12
CA THR A 86 13.76 24.15 -9.73
C THR A 86 13.95 24.96 -11.01
N MET A 87 13.14 26.02 -11.16
CA MET A 87 13.05 26.80 -12.38
C MET A 87 13.39 28.27 -12.11
N PRO A 88 14.01 28.98 -13.06
CA PRO A 88 14.19 30.43 -12.95
C PRO A 88 12.83 31.13 -13.01
N SER A 89 12.73 32.26 -12.31
CA SER A 89 11.55 33.14 -12.34
C SER A 89 11.83 34.37 -13.19
N GLU A 90 10.83 34.86 -13.88
CA GLU A 90 10.81 36.16 -14.58
C GLU A 90 10.80 37.34 -13.58
N ARG A 91 10.46 37.08 -12.30
CA ARG A 91 10.36 38.09 -11.26
C ARG A 91 11.67 38.23 -10.51
N PRO A 92 12.18 39.42 -10.26
CA PRO A 92 13.37 39.63 -9.43
C PRO A 92 13.21 39.03 -8.05
N ASN A 93 14.26 38.38 -7.52
CA ASN A 93 14.30 37.76 -6.19
C ASN A 93 13.27 36.63 -5.97
N HIS A 94 12.75 36.02 -7.02
CA HIS A 94 11.83 34.88 -6.94
C HIS A 94 12.49 33.61 -7.47
N ARG A 95 12.08 32.47 -6.90
CA ARG A 95 12.45 31.13 -7.36
C ARG A 95 11.14 30.31 -7.51
N LEU A 96 11.05 29.56 -8.60
CA LEU A 96 9.97 28.60 -8.81
C LEU A 96 10.47 27.21 -8.44
N GLN A 97 9.69 26.48 -7.67
CA GLN A 97 10.04 25.15 -7.21
C GLN A 97 8.83 24.24 -7.23
N GLU A 98 9.02 23.05 -7.77
CA GLU A 98 8.05 21.96 -7.71
C GLU A 98 8.34 21.07 -6.49
N LEU A 99 7.32 20.73 -5.74
CA LEU A 99 7.40 19.86 -4.56
C LEU A 99 6.30 18.81 -4.63
N TRP A 100 6.67 17.53 -4.55
CA TRP A 100 5.72 16.44 -4.43
C TRP A 100 5.19 16.35 -3.00
N GLN A 101 3.86 16.31 -2.88
CA GLN A 101 3.17 16.20 -1.59
C GLN A 101 2.32 14.93 -1.56
N PRO A 102 2.22 14.23 -0.42
CA PRO A 102 1.32 13.09 -0.29
C PRO A 102 -0.14 13.52 -0.41
N LEU A 103 -0.95 12.67 -1.00
CA LEU A 103 -2.39 12.89 -1.19
C LEU A 103 -3.19 12.70 0.11
N GLY A 104 -2.81 11.74 0.94
CA GLY A 104 -3.56 11.40 2.14
C GLY A 104 -3.79 9.89 2.28
N VAL A 105 -5.04 9.52 2.47
CA VAL A 105 -5.47 8.11 2.48
C VAL A 105 -5.70 7.63 1.06
N VAL A 106 -5.15 6.49 0.70
CA VAL A 106 -5.38 5.81 -0.60
C VAL A 106 -6.29 4.61 -0.36
N GLY A 107 -7.40 4.52 -1.07
CA GLY A 107 -8.21 3.32 -1.15
C GLY A 107 -7.65 2.36 -2.21
N CYS A 108 -7.40 1.11 -1.85
CA CYS A 108 -6.93 0.09 -2.77
C CYS A 108 -7.94 -1.07 -2.83
N ILE A 109 -8.54 -1.29 -4.00
CA ILE A 109 -9.48 -2.39 -4.24
C ILE A 109 -8.79 -3.39 -5.15
N THR A 110 -8.67 -4.66 -4.70
CA THR A 110 -7.97 -5.69 -5.46
C THR A 110 -8.86 -6.89 -5.76
N ALA A 111 -8.63 -7.50 -6.93
CA ALA A 111 -9.30 -8.71 -7.37
C ALA A 111 -8.67 -9.97 -6.73
N PHE A 112 -9.32 -11.13 -6.93
CA PHE A 112 -8.89 -12.40 -6.33
C PHE A 112 -7.74 -13.09 -7.10
N ASN A 113 -7.54 -12.76 -8.37
CA ASN A 113 -6.61 -13.46 -9.25
C ASN A 113 -5.13 -13.10 -9.03
N PHE A 114 -4.85 -11.92 -8.44
CA PHE A 114 -3.53 -11.50 -7.97
C PHE A 114 -3.64 -10.94 -6.55
N PRO A 115 -3.85 -11.83 -5.56
CA PRO A 115 -4.25 -11.43 -4.21
C PRO A 115 -3.17 -10.70 -3.41
N MET A 116 -1.90 -10.77 -3.79
CA MET A 116 -0.79 -10.13 -3.07
C MET A 116 -0.06 -9.08 -3.91
N ALA A 117 0.29 -9.38 -5.18
CA ALA A 117 1.11 -8.50 -6.00
C ALA A 117 0.46 -7.13 -6.25
N VAL A 118 -0.82 -7.11 -6.62
CA VAL A 118 -1.53 -5.86 -6.93
C VAL A 118 -1.62 -4.94 -5.71
N PHE A 119 -1.81 -5.52 -4.52
CA PHE A 119 -1.71 -4.74 -3.28
C PHE A 119 -0.31 -4.16 -3.10
N ALA A 120 0.74 -4.98 -3.26
CA ALA A 120 2.12 -4.53 -3.10
C ALA A 120 2.47 -3.38 -4.04
N TRP A 121 2.02 -3.42 -5.30
CA TRP A 121 2.21 -2.31 -6.24
C TRP A 121 1.64 -1.00 -5.70
N ASN A 122 0.41 -1.05 -5.24
CA ASN A 122 -0.26 0.13 -4.72
C ASN A 122 0.34 0.60 -3.39
N PHE A 123 0.56 -0.34 -2.47
CA PHE A 123 1.05 -0.05 -1.14
C PHE A 123 2.47 0.52 -1.14
N CYS A 124 3.40 -0.11 -1.86
CA CYS A 124 4.79 0.33 -1.87
C CYS A 124 4.93 1.75 -2.43
N LEU A 125 4.21 2.07 -3.51
CA LEU A 125 4.21 3.40 -4.11
C LEU A 125 3.50 4.43 -3.23
N ALA A 126 2.31 4.10 -2.71
CA ALA A 126 1.56 5.01 -1.86
C ALA A 126 2.37 5.36 -0.59
N SER A 127 2.94 4.35 0.07
CA SER A 127 3.65 4.53 1.33
C SER A 127 4.97 5.30 1.17
N VAL A 128 5.78 5.01 0.14
CA VAL A 128 7.01 5.76 -0.09
C VAL A 128 6.73 7.22 -0.42
N CYS A 129 5.60 7.51 -1.06
CA CYS A 129 5.12 8.88 -1.31
C CYS A 129 4.49 9.55 -0.08
N GLY A 130 4.37 8.86 1.06
CA GLY A 130 3.90 9.44 2.32
C GLY A 130 2.41 9.25 2.59
N ASN A 131 1.72 8.40 1.85
CA ASN A 131 0.30 8.11 2.01
C ASN A 131 0.07 6.90 2.93
N SER A 132 -1.10 6.84 3.57
CA SER A 132 -1.64 5.62 4.18
C SER A 132 -2.55 4.89 3.19
N ILE A 133 -2.88 3.63 3.48
CA ILE A 133 -3.71 2.82 2.58
C ILE A 133 -4.81 2.08 3.34
N ILE A 134 -6.02 2.13 2.81
CA ILE A 134 -7.11 1.25 3.17
C ILE A 134 -7.25 0.24 2.05
N TRP A 135 -6.92 -1.01 2.36
CA TRP A 135 -7.00 -2.11 1.40
C TRP A 135 -8.30 -2.86 1.52
N LYS A 136 -9.07 -2.88 0.45
CA LYS A 136 -10.26 -3.73 0.31
C LYS A 136 -9.93 -4.89 -0.63
N PRO A 137 -9.49 -6.05 -0.09
CA PRO A 137 -9.25 -7.24 -0.88
C PRO A 137 -10.55 -7.83 -1.40
N SER A 138 -10.46 -8.71 -2.42
CA SER A 138 -11.58 -9.56 -2.79
C SER A 138 -12.03 -10.42 -1.60
N PRO A 139 -13.33 -10.67 -1.41
CA PRO A 139 -13.81 -11.63 -0.40
C PRO A 139 -13.24 -13.06 -0.58
N HIS A 140 -12.73 -13.37 -1.77
CA HIS A 140 -12.09 -14.64 -2.11
C HIS A 140 -10.55 -14.63 -1.92
N ALA A 141 -10.00 -13.61 -1.25
CA ALA A 141 -8.55 -13.45 -1.06
C ALA A 141 -8.20 -12.95 0.36
N THR A 142 -8.99 -13.33 1.35
CA THR A 142 -8.87 -12.83 2.72
C THR A 142 -7.70 -13.44 3.48
N GLU A 143 -7.35 -14.70 3.22
CA GLU A 143 -6.17 -15.36 3.83
C GLU A 143 -4.88 -14.72 3.29
N CYS A 144 -4.81 -14.44 1.99
CA CYS A 144 -3.70 -13.73 1.38
C CYS A 144 -3.54 -12.32 1.97
N ALA A 145 -4.65 -11.60 2.12
CA ALA A 145 -4.63 -10.26 2.73
C ALA A 145 -4.15 -10.29 4.18
N ALA A 146 -4.63 -11.25 4.97
CA ALA A 146 -4.20 -11.43 6.35
C ALA A 146 -2.71 -11.79 6.45
N ALA A 147 -2.19 -12.65 5.56
CA ALA A 147 -0.78 -13.03 5.52
C ALA A 147 0.12 -11.82 5.25
N ILE A 148 -0.21 -11.01 4.25
CA ILE A 148 0.51 -9.77 3.94
C ILE A 148 0.45 -8.77 5.10
N LYS A 149 -0.72 -8.57 5.69
CA LYS A 149 -0.88 -7.68 6.85
C LYS A 149 -0.04 -8.12 8.05
N ASN A 150 0.02 -9.42 8.31
CA ASN A 150 0.83 -9.97 9.39
C ASN A 150 2.34 -9.71 9.17
N ILE A 151 2.81 -9.77 7.92
CA ILE A 151 4.20 -9.42 7.58
C ILE A 151 4.43 -7.93 7.79
N TRP A 152 3.53 -7.08 7.30
CA TRP A 152 3.62 -5.65 7.55
C TRP A 152 3.69 -5.33 9.05
N ASP A 153 2.83 -5.93 9.86
CA ASP A 153 2.75 -5.68 11.31
C ASP A 153 4.03 -6.08 12.07
N LYS A 154 4.86 -6.98 11.52
CA LYS A 154 6.15 -7.34 12.10
C LYS A 154 7.21 -6.26 11.89
N VAL A 155 7.22 -5.62 10.70
CA VAL A 155 8.26 -4.66 10.31
C VAL A 155 7.87 -3.21 10.56
N ALA A 156 6.57 -2.93 10.66
CA ALA A 156 6.03 -1.58 10.71
C ALA A 156 6.32 -0.82 12.03
N GLY A 157 6.73 -1.49 13.10
CA GLY A 157 6.90 -0.85 14.41
C GLY A 157 5.62 -0.11 14.84
N ASP A 158 5.71 1.20 15.03
CA ASP A 158 4.58 2.06 15.41
C ASP A 158 3.68 2.47 14.24
N HIS A 159 3.96 1.97 13.01
CA HIS A 159 3.26 2.35 11.78
C HIS A 159 2.31 1.27 11.25
N LYS A 160 1.85 0.34 12.10
CA LYS A 160 0.96 -0.76 11.70
C LYS A 160 -0.32 -0.29 11.05
N GLU A 161 -0.85 0.84 11.49
CA GLU A 161 -2.08 1.44 10.99
C GLU A 161 -1.93 2.13 9.62
N LEU A 162 -0.71 2.17 9.07
CA LEU A 162 -0.49 2.64 7.71
C LEU A 162 -1.21 1.77 6.68
N VAL A 163 -1.37 0.49 6.97
CA VAL A 163 -2.14 -0.48 6.19
C VAL A 163 -3.33 -0.95 7.02
N LEU A 164 -4.53 -0.62 6.59
CA LEU A 164 -5.76 -1.11 7.19
C LEU A 164 -6.53 -1.95 6.17
N ILE A 165 -7.12 -3.07 6.62
CA ILE A 165 -7.92 -3.94 5.76
C ILE A 165 -9.40 -3.66 6.01
N LEU A 166 -10.11 -3.35 4.93
CA LEU A 166 -11.57 -3.27 4.88
C LEU A 166 -12.12 -4.57 4.25
N ASN A 167 -12.45 -5.53 5.10
CA ASN A 167 -13.09 -6.77 4.62
C ASN A 167 -14.56 -6.51 4.27
N GLY A 168 -15.01 -7.07 3.16
CA GLY A 168 -16.40 -6.96 2.73
C GLY A 168 -16.58 -7.15 1.24
N GLY A 169 -17.80 -6.92 0.77
CA GLY A 169 -18.22 -7.09 -0.63
C GLY A 169 -18.27 -5.78 -1.40
N ASN A 170 -19.32 -5.64 -2.21
CA ASN A 170 -19.52 -4.47 -3.05
C ASN A 170 -19.92 -3.22 -2.25
N GLU A 171 -20.64 -3.39 -1.14
CA GLU A 171 -21.08 -2.27 -0.31
C GLU A 171 -19.88 -1.50 0.26
N GLU A 172 -18.89 -2.22 0.79
CA GLU A 172 -17.65 -1.63 1.32
C GLU A 172 -16.80 -1.00 0.20
N ALA A 173 -16.77 -1.61 -0.98
CA ALA A 173 -16.10 -1.02 -2.13
C ALA A 173 -16.77 0.31 -2.55
N ILE A 174 -18.10 0.33 -2.60
CA ILE A 174 -18.87 1.54 -2.93
C ILE A 174 -18.68 2.62 -1.85
N ALA A 175 -18.71 2.24 -0.57
CA ALA A 175 -18.46 3.17 0.53
C ALA A 175 -17.08 3.82 0.39
N LEU A 176 -16.03 3.01 0.14
CA LEU A 176 -14.67 3.49 -0.08
C LEU A 176 -14.58 4.46 -1.27
N CYS A 177 -15.25 4.14 -2.39
CA CYS A 177 -15.24 4.97 -3.60
C CYS A 177 -16.01 6.30 -3.44
N LYS A 178 -17.00 6.35 -2.55
CA LYS A 178 -17.83 7.54 -2.33
C LYS A 178 -17.31 8.46 -1.23
N ASP A 179 -16.33 8.02 -0.46
CA ASP A 179 -15.80 8.77 0.67
C ASP A 179 -14.92 9.92 0.20
N SER A 180 -15.36 11.15 0.41
CA SER A 180 -14.60 12.36 0.05
C SER A 180 -13.30 12.54 0.85
N ASN A 181 -13.14 11.82 1.97
CA ASN A 181 -11.91 11.81 2.76
C ASN A 181 -10.83 10.90 2.16
N ILE A 182 -11.14 10.16 1.08
CA ILE A 182 -10.19 9.28 0.37
C ILE A 182 -9.93 9.87 -1.01
N PRO A 183 -8.88 10.68 -1.18
CA PRO A 183 -8.65 11.45 -2.40
C PRO A 183 -8.24 10.61 -3.60
N LEU A 184 -7.83 9.36 -3.41
CA LEU A 184 -7.41 8.47 -4.49
C LEU A 184 -7.94 7.05 -4.25
N ILE A 185 -8.57 6.48 -5.27
CA ILE A 185 -8.92 5.07 -5.34
C ILE A 185 -8.12 4.41 -6.46
N SER A 186 -7.40 3.36 -6.12
CA SER A 186 -6.81 2.43 -7.08
C SER A 186 -7.61 1.14 -7.07
N ALA A 187 -8.26 0.82 -8.18
CA ALA A 187 -9.12 -0.35 -8.30
C ALA A 187 -8.65 -1.26 -9.45
N THR A 188 -8.52 -2.53 -9.14
CA THR A 188 -8.23 -3.59 -10.11
C THR A 188 -9.31 -4.65 -10.00
N GLY A 189 -9.98 -4.92 -11.11
CA GLY A 189 -11.09 -5.87 -11.19
C GLY A 189 -11.56 -6.06 -12.62
N SER A 190 -12.72 -6.71 -12.75
CA SER A 190 -13.45 -6.82 -14.02
C SER A 190 -14.82 -6.18 -13.90
N THR A 191 -15.39 -5.79 -15.01
CA THR A 191 -16.79 -5.36 -15.17
C THR A 191 -17.73 -6.56 -15.10
#